data_4cad5db759d13a1b507cba953fe4d366
#
_entry.id   4cad5db759d13a1b507cba953fe4d366
#
_cell.length_a   1.000
_cell.length_b   1.000
_cell.length_c   1.000
_cell.angle_alpha   90.00
_cell.angle_beta   90.00
_cell.angle_gamma   90.00
#
_symmetry.space_group_name_H-M   'P 1'
#
loop_
_entity.id
_entity.type
_entity.pdbx_description
1 polymer ?
#
loop_
_entity_poly.entity_id
_entity_poly.type
_entity_poly.pdbx_seq_one_letter_code
_entity_poly.pdbx_strand_id
1 'polypeptide(L)'
;MTIRFVEANDFEAWLTLWKGYQEFYQSSIDDQVTRSTFSRFLSEQEPVYCLVIEDKSQKIIGFVHYIFHRSTWSEGNYCYLQDLFVDPAQRASGIGRKLIEEVYKIAEEKKCSRVYWLTQETNYLARMLYDRIADNSGFIQYRKLFH
;
A
#
# COMPACT_ATOMS: atom_id res chain seq x y z
N MET A 1 -7.34 12.38 -12.44
CA MET A 1 -7.28 11.49 -11.25
C MET A 1 -6.53 12.17 -10.14
N THR A 2 -7.00 11.99 -8.92
CA THR A 2 -6.45 12.67 -7.75
C THR A 2 -6.06 11.66 -6.69
N ILE A 3 -4.82 11.79 -6.17
CA ILE A 3 -4.36 10.97 -5.05
C ILE A 3 -4.39 11.84 -3.80
N ARG A 4 -4.96 11.32 -2.72
CA ARG A 4 -5.06 12.02 -1.45
C ARG A 4 -5.06 11.03 -0.28
N PHE A 5 -4.84 11.55 0.92
CA PHE A 5 -4.97 10.72 2.13
C PHE A 5 -6.44 10.34 2.34
N VAL A 6 -6.64 9.14 2.86
CA VAL A 6 -7.96 8.64 3.22
C VAL A 6 -8.55 9.49 4.35
N GLU A 7 -9.86 9.67 4.33
CA GLU A 7 -10.60 10.41 5.35
C GLU A 7 -11.66 9.51 6.00
N ALA A 8 -12.20 9.94 7.13
CA ALA A 8 -13.16 9.13 7.89
C ALA A 8 -14.36 8.68 7.06
N ASN A 9 -14.87 9.57 6.21
CA ASN A 9 -16.05 9.26 5.39
C ASN A 9 -15.74 8.38 4.17
N ASP A 10 -14.49 7.99 3.99
CA ASP A 10 -14.09 7.06 2.92
C ASP A 10 -14.21 5.59 3.33
N PHE A 11 -14.59 5.30 4.57
CA PHE A 11 -14.52 3.94 5.10
C PHE A 11 -15.22 2.92 4.20
N GLU A 12 -16.46 3.19 3.77
CA GLU A 12 -17.22 2.23 2.99
C GLU A 12 -16.61 1.98 1.60
N ALA A 13 -16.16 3.04 0.93
CA ALA A 13 -15.50 2.91 -0.37
C ALA A 13 -14.18 2.16 -0.25
N TRP A 14 -13.37 2.50 0.76
CA TRP A 14 -12.12 1.81 1.04
C TRP A 14 -12.38 0.34 1.40
N LEU A 15 -13.40 0.05 2.22
CA LEU A 15 -13.72 -1.31 2.65
C LEU A 15 -14.03 -2.21 1.46
N THR A 16 -14.77 -1.70 0.49
CA THR A 16 -15.08 -2.44 -0.73
C THR A 16 -13.80 -2.87 -1.45
N LEU A 17 -12.85 -1.96 -1.59
CA LEU A 17 -11.56 -2.26 -2.22
C LEU A 17 -10.70 -3.17 -1.34
N TRP A 18 -10.73 -2.96 -0.02
CA TRP A 18 -9.97 -3.78 0.91
C TRP A 18 -10.44 -5.24 0.88
N LYS A 19 -11.74 -5.47 0.78
CA LYS A 19 -12.30 -6.81 0.62
C LYS A 19 -11.90 -7.42 -0.73
N GLY A 20 -11.90 -6.62 -1.79
CA GLY A 20 -11.45 -7.06 -3.12
C GLY A 20 -9.99 -7.49 -3.12
N TYR A 21 -9.15 -6.77 -2.41
CA TYR A 21 -7.73 -7.09 -2.24
C TYR A 21 -7.56 -8.44 -1.53
N GLN A 22 -8.31 -8.65 -0.45
CA GLN A 22 -8.27 -9.90 0.30
C GLN A 22 -8.73 -11.09 -0.56
N GLU A 23 -9.78 -10.89 -1.33
CA GLU A 23 -10.30 -11.91 -2.25
C GLU A 23 -9.26 -12.27 -3.30
N PHE A 24 -8.57 -11.29 -3.86
CA PHE A 24 -7.49 -11.51 -4.82
C PHE A 24 -6.40 -12.43 -4.23
N TYR A 25 -6.07 -12.26 -2.95
CA TYR A 25 -5.07 -13.09 -2.28
C TYR A 25 -5.67 -14.32 -1.59
N GLN A 26 -6.96 -14.61 -1.82
CA GLN A 26 -7.66 -15.76 -1.23
C GLN A 26 -7.53 -15.78 0.29
N SER A 27 -7.63 -14.60 0.90
CA SER A 27 -7.51 -14.41 2.34
C SER A 27 -8.72 -13.64 2.86
N SER A 28 -8.91 -13.70 4.18
CA SER A 28 -9.88 -12.85 4.85
C SER A 28 -9.26 -12.31 6.13
N ILE A 29 -9.64 -11.09 6.46
CA ILE A 29 -9.15 -10.38 7.65
C ILE A 29 -10.35 -10.07 8.52
N ASP A 30 -10.23 -10.34 9.82
CA ASP A 30 -11.30 -10.10 10.77
C ASP A 30 -11.76 -8.64 10.72
N ASP A 31 -13.06 -8.44 10.92
CA ASP A 31 -13.67 -7.11 10.93
C ASP A 31 -13.01 -6.20 11.98
N GLN A 32 -12.66 -6.74 13.14
CA GLN A 32 -11.99 -5.97 14.18
C GLN A 32 -10.61 -5.46 13.71
N VAL A 33 -9.84 -6.28 13.02
CA VAL A 33 -8.55 -5.87 12.47
C VAL A 33 -8.74 -4.80 11.41
N THR A 34 -9.74 -4.97 10.54
CA THR A 34 -10.07 -4.01 9.50
C THR A 34 -10.40 -2.64 10.09
N ARG A 35 -11.24 -2.60 11.14
CA ARG A 35 -11.61 -1.35 11.80
C ARG A 35 -10.44 -0.70 12.53
N SER A 36 -9.61 -1.51 13.21
CA SER A 36 -8.39 -1.02 13.85
C SER A 36 -7.42 -0.43 12.83
N THR A 37 -7.26 -1.09 11.70
CA THR A 37 -6.39 -0.63 10.63
C THR A 37 -6.86 0.72 10.10
N PHE A 38 -8.14 0.87 9.82
CA PHE A 38 -8.67 2.13 9.33
C PHE A 38 -8.52 3.26 10.36
N SER A 39 -8.77 2.96 11.63
CA SER A 39 -8.53 3.92 12.72
C SER A 39 -7.09 4.41 12.76
N ARG A 40 -6.14 3.51 12.54
CA ARG A 40 -4.72 3.88 12.51
C ARG A 40 -4.41 4.87 11.40
N PHE A 41 -5.03 4.73 10.24
CA PHE A 41 -4.83 5.68 9.14
C PHE A 41 -5.24 7.10 9.52
N LEU A 42 -6.20 7.24 10.41
CA LEU A 42 -6.74 8.53 10.82
C LEU A 42 -6.02 9.13 12.04
N SER A 43 -5.10 8.39 12.66
CA SER A 43 -4.40 8.81 13.87
C SER A 43 -3.04 9.41 13.52
N GLU A 44 -2.78 10.59 14.04
CA GLU A 44 -1.46 11.24 13.90
C GLU A 44 -0.37 10.54 14.72
N GLN A 45 -0.78 9.65 15.64
CA GLN A 45 0.16 8.93 16.51
C GLN A 45 0.66 7.64 15.89
N GLU A 46 0.10 7.22 14.78
CA GLU A 46 0.44 5.96 14.15
C GLU A 46 1.24 6.19 12.87
N PRO A 47 2.32 5.42 12.65
CA PRO A 47 3.12 5.56 11.42
C PRO A 47 2.56 4.76 10.25
N VAL A 48 1.23 4.65 10.17
CA VAL A 48 0.50 3.83 9.19
C VAL A 48 -0.38 4.73 8.36
N TYR A 49 -0.25 4.65 7.04
CA TYR A 49 -0.89 5.61 6.14
C TYR A 49 -1.61 4.92 5.01
N CYS A 50 -2.66 5.56 4.53
CA CYS A 50 -3.41 5.12 3.35
C CYS A 50 -3.61 6.30 2.41
N LEU A 51 -3.16 6.13 1.17
CA LEU A 51 -3.53 7.03 0.08
C LEU A 51 -4.59 6.35 -0.76
N VAL A 52 -5.55 7.11 -1.20
CA VAL A 52 -6.56 6.65 -2.15
C VAL A 52 -6.44 7.46 -3.44
N ILE A 53 -6.86 6.85 -4.54
CA ILE A 53 -6.90 7.54 -5.83
C ILE A 53 -8.34 7.59 -6.31
N GLU A 54 -8.76 8.77 -6.73
CA GLU A 54 -10.10 9.04 -7.24
C GLU A 54 -10.08 9.20 -8.75
N ASP A 55 -11.12 8.72 -9.41
CA ASP A 55 -11.34 9.01 -10.82
C ASP A 55 -11.96 10.41 -10.99
N LYS A 56 -12.31 10.78 -12.23
CA LYS A 56 -12.89 12.09 -12.53
C LYS A 56 -14.25 12.30 -11.88
N SER A 57 -14.94 11.22 -11.52
CA SER A 57 -16.23 11.28 -10.82
C SER A 57 -16.08 11.27 -9.31
N GLN A 58 -14.85 11.38 -8.80
CA GLN A 58 -14.53 11.34 -7.37
C GLN A 58 -14.81 9.97 -6.74
N LYS A 59 -14.86 8.94 -7.55
CA LYS A 59 -14.97 7.56 -7.07
C LYS A 59 -13.57 7.05 -6.73
N ILE A 60 -13.43 6.45 -5.54
CA ILE A 60 -12.17 5.82 -5.14
C ILE A 60 -12.01 4.53 -5.90
N ILE A 61 -10.91 4.40 -6.64
CA ILE A 61 -10.64 3.28 -7.54
C ILE A 61 -9.37 2.51 -7.18
N GLY A 62 -8.67 2.91 -6.15
CA GLY A 62 -7.48 2.22 -5.69
C GLY A 62 -6.96 2.79 -4.38
N PHE A 63 -6.07 2.04 -3.75
CA PHE A 63 -5.42 2.49 -2.53
C PHE A 63 -4.00 1.94 -2.44
N VAL A 64 -3.20 2.57 -1.59
CA VAL A 64 -1.91 2.06 -1.16
C VAL A 64 -1.76 2.28 0.33
N HIS A 65 -1.30 1.26 1.04
CA HIS A 65 -0.97 1.34 2.46
C HIS A 65 0.54 1.33 2.63
N TYR A 66 1.06 2.22 3.46
CA TYR A 66 2.48 2.19 3.77
C TYR A 66 2.71 2.52 5.25
N ILE A 67 3.83 2.04 5.75
CA ILE A 67 4.19 2.09 7.17
C ILE A 67 5.62 2.57 7.27
N PHE A 68 5.87 3.56 8.12
CA PHE A 68 7.24 3.96 8.45
C PHE A 68 7.72 3.16 9.64
N HIS A 69 8.94 2.69 9.59
CA HIS A 69 9.55 2.05 10.74
C HIS A 69 11.03 2.41 10.85
N ARG A 70 11.55 2.29 12.06
CA ARG A 70 12.96 2.53 12.31
C ARG A 70 13.82 1.46 11.64
N SER A 71 15.04 1.85 11.34
CA SER A 71 16.08 0.96 10.85
C SER A 71 17.32 1.10 11.73
N THR A 72 18.00 -0.01 11.92
CA THR A 72 19.31 0.02 12.60
C THR A 72 20.44 0.34 11.62
N TRP A 73 20.12 0.46 10.33
CA TRP A 73 21.10 0.67 9.26
C TRP A 73 21.13 2.11 8.74
N SER A 74 20.21 2.96 9.20
CA SER A 74 20.16 4.35 8.76
C SER A 74 19.50 5.21 9.84
N GLU A 75 19.75 6.52 9.79
CA GLU A 75 19.06 7.44 10.68
C GLU A 75 17.61 7.64 10.25
N GLY A 76 17.36 7.67 8.94
CA GLY A 76 16.01 7.78 8.41
C GLY A 76 15.25 6.47 8.55
N ASN A 77 13.93 6.57 8.54
CA ASN A 77 13.07 5.41 8.57
C ASN A 77 13.12 4.64 7.24
N TYR A 78 12.68 3.39 7.28
CA TYR A 78 12.28 2.65 6.10
C TYR A 78 10.78 2.87 5.89
N CYS A 79 10.37 2.92 4.65
CA CYS A 79 8.96 2.94 4.28
C CYS A 79 8.58 1.58 3.71
N TYR A 80 7.74 0.86 4.44
CA TYR A 80 7.21 -0.42 3.98
C TYR A 80 5.90 -0.19 3.26
N LEU A 81 5.89 -0.39 1.94
CA LEU A 81 4.68 -0.33 1.13
C LEU A 81 4.01 -1.69 1.25
N GLN A 82 3.01 -1.80 2.11
CA GLN A 82 2.47 -3.10 2.50
C GLN A 82 1.41 -3.61 1.53
N ASP A 83 0.49 -2.75 1.10
CA ASP A 83 -0.62 -3.18 0.27
C ASP A 83 -0.83 -2.19 -0.86
N LEU A 84 -1.14 -2.70 -2.03
CA LEU A 84 -1.45 -1.90 -3.21
C LEU A 84 -2.56 -2.61 -3.98
N PHE A 85 -3.64 -1.91 -4.23
CA PHE A 85 -4.76 -2.49 -4.96
C PHE A 85 -5.44 -1.45 -5.84
N VAL A 86 -5.76 -1.84 -7.06
CA VAL A 86 -6.50 -1.03 -8.02
C VAL A 86 -7.72 -1.84 -8.44
N ASP A 87 -8.88 -1.19 -8.50
CA ASP A 87 -10.11 -1.82 -8.98
C ASP A 87 -9.80 -2.53 -10.31
N PRO A 88 -10.13 -3.83 -10.43
CA PRO A 88 -9.85 -4.58 -11.65
C PRO A 88 -10.37 -3.93 -12.92
N ALA A 89 -11.48 -3.20 -12.85
CA ALA A 89 -12.05 -2.49 -13.99
C ALA A 89 -11.16 -1.33 -14.49
N GLN A 90 -10.20 -0.90 -13.66
CA GLN A 90 -9.33 0.25 -13.95
C GLN A 90 -7.87 -0.14 -14.17
N ARG A 91 -7.55 -1.43 -14.16
CA ARG A 91 -6.18 -1.90 -14.32
C ARG A 91 -5.63 -1.61 -15.71
N ALA A 92 -4.31 -1.67 -15.82
CA ALA A 92 -3.55 -1.41 -17.05
C ALA A 92 -3.53 0.06 -17.49
N SER A 93 -3.97 1.00 -16.64
CA SER A 93 -3.93 2.43 -16.94
C SER A 93 -2.81 3.17 -16.17
N GLY A 94 -1.86 2.43 -15.58
CA GLY A 94 -0.73 3.01 -14.86
C GLY A 94 -1.09 3.55 -13.47
N ILE A 95 -2.26 3.21 -12.94
CA ILE A 95 -2.72 3.70 -11.64
C ILE A 95 -1.85 3.18 -10.51
N GLY A 96 -1.51 1.88 -10.54
CA GLY A 96 -0.64 1.29 -9.52
C GLY A 96 0.71 1.97 -9.46
N ARG A 97 1.30 2.26 -10.61
CA ARG A 97 2.57 2.99 -10.71
C ARG A 97 2.44 4.39 -10.11
N LYS A 98 1.36 5.11 -10.41
CA LYS A 98 1.12 6.44 -9.85
C LYS A 98 1.07 6.42 -8.33
N LEU A 99 0.40 5.41 -7.75
CA LEU A 99 0.33 5.26 -6.30
C LEU A 99 1.72 4.98 -5.70
N ILE A 100 2.50 4.11 -6.31
CA ILE A 100 3.86 3.82 -5.85
C ILE A 100 4.73 5.08 -5.92
N GLU A 101 4.65 5.81 -7.01
CA GLU A 101 5.46 7.02 -7.20
C GLU A 101 5.08 8.11 -6.20
N GLU A 102 3.82 8.20 -5.81
CA GLU A 102 3.40 9.13 -4.75
C GLU A 102 3.99 8.73 -3.40
N VAL A 103 4.05 7.44 -3.10
CA VAL A 103 4.72 6.95 -1.89
C VAL A 103 6.22 7.29 -1.94
N TYR A 104 6.87 7.13 -3.08
CA TYR A 104 8.28 7.52 -3.25
C TYR A 104 8.48 9.00 -2.89
N LYS A 105 7.62 9.85 -3.43
CA LYS A 105 7.70 11.29 -3.18
C LYS A 105 7.56 11.61 -1.69
N ILE A 106 6.57 11.04 -1.04
CA ILE A 106 6.31 11.25 0.38
C ILE A 106 7.48 10.73 1.22
N ALA A 107 7.96 9.53 0.93
CA ALA A 107 9.07 8.92 1.66
C ALA A 107 10.35 9.75 1.53
N GLU A 108 10.62 10.29 0.35
CA GLU A 108 11.77 11.15 0.12
C GLU A 108 11.64 12.46 0.90
N GLU A 109 10.46 13.07 0.91
CA GLU A 109 10.20 14.28 1.70
C GLU A 109 10.36 14.03 3.20
N LYS A 110 10.03 12.84 3.67
CA LYS A 110 10.18 12.43 5.08
C LYS A 110 11.58 11.87 5.39
N LYS A 111 12.49 11.92 4.43
CA LYS A 111 13.88 11.50 4.56
C LYS A 111 14.02 10.02 4.90
N CYS A 112 13.11 9.19 4.41
CA CYS A 112 13.28 7.74 4.47
C CYS A 112 14.48 7.33 3.62
N SER A 113 15.16 6.27 4.04
CA SER A 113 16.32 5.78 3.29
C SER A 113 15.92 4.82 2.17
N ARG A 114 14.72 4.27 2.23
CA ARG A 114 14.18 3.38 1.18
C ARG A 114 12.69 3.23 1.30
N VAL A 115 12.09 2.84 0.17
CA VAL A 115 10.75 2.25 0.10
C VAL A 115 10.95 0.82 -0.36
N TYR A 116 10.28 -0.12 0.25
CA TYR A 116 10.38 -1.53 -0.14
C TYR A 116 9.04 -2.22 0.01
N TRP A 117 8.87 -3.33 -0.71
CA TRP A 117 7.67 -4.16 -0.61
C TRP A 117 8.01 -5.61 -0.93
N LEU A 118 7.06 -6.48 -0.61
CA LEU A 118 7.15 -7.90 -0.88
C LEU A 118 6.12 -8.26 -1.95
N THR A 119 6.45 -9.20 -2.79
CA THR A 119 5.54 -9.73 -3.79
C THR A 119 5.75 -11.24 -3.87
N GLN A 120 4.71 -11.96 -4.28
CA GLN A 120 4.87 -13.39 -4.56
C GLN A 120 5.84 -13.55 -5.73
N GLU A 121 6.75 -14.49 -5.61
CA GLU A 121 7.76 -14.76 -6.62
C GLU A 121 7.13 -15.05 -7.99
N THR A 122 5.94 -15.64 -7.99
CA THR A 122 5.21 -16.03 -9.19
C THR A 122 4.31 -14.91 -9.75
N ASN A 123 4.27 -13.75 -9.12
CA ASN A 123 3.48 -12.64 -9.61
C ASN A 123 4.20 -11.91 -10.74
N TYR A 124 4.34 -12.60 -11.87
CA TYR A 124 5.16 -12.13 -12.99
C TYR A 124 4.67 -10.82 -13.58
N LEU A 125 3.36 -10.65 -13.68
CA LEU A 125 2.79 -9.43 -14.26
C LEU A 125 3.15 -8.19 -13.43
N ALA A 126 2.96 -8.26 -12.13
CA ALA A 126 3.31 -7.15 -11.24
C ALA A 126 4.82 -6.92 -11.23
N ARG A 127 5.62 -7.98 -11.28
CA ARG A 127 7.09 -7.86 -11.29
C ARG A 127 7.61 -7.16 -12.54
N MET A 128 6.90 -7.23 -13.65
CA MET A 128 7.28 -6.47 -14.85
C MET A 128 7.29 -4.96 -14.56
N LEU A 129 6.31 -4.47 -13.80
CA LEU A 129 6.29 -3.09 -13.37
C LEU A 129 7.40 -2.82 -12.34
N TYR A 130 7.52 -3.70 -11.35
CA TYR A 130 8.47 -3.51 -10.24
C TYR A 130 9.91 -3.46 -10.74
N ASP A 131 10.26 -4.28 -11.73
CA ASP A 131 11.60 -4.28 -12.31
C ASP A 131 11.96 -2.96 -13.01
N ARG A 132 10.95 -2.18 -13.41
CA ARG A 132 11.15 -0.88 -14.06
C ARG A 132 11.31 0.27 -13.07
N ILE A 133 10.79 0.13 -11.86
CA ILE A 133 10.72 1.24 -10.91
C ILE A 133 11.45 0.97 -9.60
N ALA A 134 11.99 -0.24 -9.43
CA ALA A 134 12.71 -0.63 -8.22
C ALA A 134 13.72 -1.72 -8.56
N ASP A 135 14.50 -2.12 -7.56
CA ASP A 135 15.46 -3.20 -7.66
C ASP A 135 14.99 -4.41 -6.90
N ASN A 136 15.12 -5.60 -7.49
CA ASN A 136 14.93 -6.83 -6.75
C ASN A 136 16.17 -7.02 -5.85
N SER A 137 15.97 -6.94 -4.54
CA SER A 137 17.08 -7.00 -3.58
C SER A 137 17.75 -8.36 -3.50
N GLY A 138 17.09 -9.40 -3.97
CA GLY A 138 17.58 -10.77 -3.85
C GLY A 138 17.36 -11.40 -2.49
N PHE A 139 16.77 -10.68 -1.53
CA PHE A 139 16.47 -11.21 -0.21
C PHE A 139 15.16 -11.98 -0.26
N ILE A 140 15.07 -13.06 0.51
CA ILE A 140 13.83 -13.82 0.65
C ILE A 140 13.31 -13.64 2.07
N GLN A 141 12.00 -13.86 2.25
CA GLN A 141 11.36 -13.72 3.55
C GLN A 141 11.25 -15.09 4.22
N TYR A 142 11.64 -15.16 5.49
CA TYR A 142 11.33 -16.27 6.38
C TYR A 142 10.35 -15.75 7.42
N ARG A 143 9.36 -16.55 7.78
CA ARG A 143 8.37 -16.15 8.79
C ARG A 143 7.98 -17.32 9.68
N LYS A 144 7.70 -17.01 10.92
CA LYS A 144 7.11 -17.93 11.89
C LYS A 144 5.76 -17.34 12.29
N LEU A 145 4.68 -18.05 12.03
CA LEU A 145 3.33 -17.58 12.41
C LEU A 145 3.04 -17.97 13.85
N PHE A 146 2.34 -17.11 14.56
CA PHE A 146 1.87 -17.35 15.92
C PHE A 146 0.35 -17.46 15.90
N HIS A 147 -0.18 -18.33 16.78
CA HIS A 147 -1.62 -18.59 16.84
C HIS A 147 -2.28 -17.87 18.01
#